data_116d46381b3f8a5025620b4a1a72c351
#
_entry.id   116d46381b3f8a5025620b4a1a72c351
#
_cell.length_a   1.000
_cell.length_b   1.000
_cell.length_c   1.000
_cell.angle_alpha   90.00
_cell.angle_beta   90.00
_cell.angle_gamma   90.00
#
_symmetry.space_group_name_H-M   'P 1'
#
loop_
_entity.id
_entity.type
_entity.pdbx_description
1 polymer ?
#
loop_
_entity_poly.entity_id
_entity_poly.type
_entity_poly.pdbx_seq_one_letter_code
_entity_poly.pdbx_strand_id
1 'polypeptide(L)'
;MRKTILFFFFLLTLPIAAKEYISLDGGHDLRGFGEERYSLSLMAEYGYNRTWGHMGNVDIFAHMPVAKNVQLDARMQYQSANVFTGAVVLRPTIDLPVGQLFAETEVMYKGVFRNRMHDFNAALSVGWRFDYVSVQIGGFMRVMDSWDRSWHSEDRYEMEPFNLLYRLEVFARPQTNNWNISLAVSNKDDWQMERMWQPMFFLHSRYDIDEHWRVHLDGQMKITGMFHLNATFYAAYLRAGFSYRF
;
A
#
# COMPACT_ATOMS: atom_id res chain seq x y z
N MET A 1 19.48 2.81 -21.77
CA MET A 1 18.18 2.15 -21.52
C MET A 1 18.18 0.61 -21.64
N ARG A 2 18.97 -0.03 -22.54
CA ARG A 2 18.99 -1.50 -22.68
C ARG A 2 19.60 -2.25 -21.47
N LYS A 3 20.51 -1.67 -20.72
CA LYS A 3 21.20 -2.34 -19.57
C LYS A 3 20.36 -2.41 -18.29
N THR A 4 19.40 -1.52 -18.10
CA THR A 4 18.55 -1.48 -16.91
C THR A 4 17.44 -2.56 -16.97
N ILE A 5 16.97 -2.88 -18.17
CA ILE A 5 15.99 -3.94 -18.40
C ILE A 5 16.61 -5.32 -18.14
N LEU A 6 17.90 -5.52 -18.47
CA LEU A 6 18.60 -6.79 -18.22
C LEU A 6 18.77 -7.05 -16.70
N PHE A 7 18.97 -6.02 -15.89
CA PHE A 7 19.09 -6.17 -14.43
C PHE A 7 17.76 -6.63 -13.80
N PHE A 8 16.63 -6.13 -14.32
CA PHE A 8 15.30 -6.55 -13.89
C PHE A 8 15.00 -8.01 -14.24
N PHE A 9 15.41 -8.46 -15.43
CA PHE A 9 15.28 -9.87 -15.83
C PHE A 9 16.21 -10.80 -15.05
N PHE A 10 17.39 -10.32 -14.64
CA PHE A 10 18.34 -11.13 -13.85
C PHE A 10 17.83 -11.39 -12.42
N LEU A 11 17.12 -10.44 -11.82
CA LEU A 11 16.46 -10.64 -10.52
C LEU A 11 15.29 -11.63 -10.58
N LEU A 12 14.63 -11.75 -11.73
CA LEU A 12 13.53 -12.69 -11.94
C LEU A 12 13.99 -14.12 -12.29
N THR A 13 15.27 -14.31 -12.66
CA THR A 13 15.78 -15.59 -13.13
C THR A 13 16.76 -16.29 -12.17
N LEU A 14 16.96 -15.77 -10.96
CA LEU A 14 17.76 -16.48 -9.96
C LEU A 14 17.07 -17.79 -9.59
N PRO A 15 17.68 -18.97 -9.85
CA PRO A 15 17.13 -20.24 -9.44
C PRO A 15 17.19 -20.30 -7.91
N ILE A 16 16.07 -20.11 -7.27
CA ILE A 16 15.93 -20.24 -5.82
C ILE A 16 15.96 -21.74 -5.54
N ALA A 17 17.12 -22.24 -5.06
CA ALA A 17 17.18 -23.54 -4.44
C ALA A 17 16.27 -23.51 -3.20
N ALA A 18 15.06 -24.05 -3.36
CA ALA A 18 14.13 -24.20 -2.27
C ALA A 18 14.71 -25.18 -1.25
N LYS A 19 15.34 -24.67 -0.19
CA LYS A 19 15.38 -25.37 1.08
C LYS A 19 14.01 -25.25 1.70
N GLU A 20 13.46 -26.38 2.17
CA GLU A 20 12.32 -26.40 3.07
C GLU A 20 12.72 -25.64 4.35
N TYR A 21 12.56 -24.34 4.34
CA TYR A 21 12.55 -23.55 5.56
C TYR A 21 11.13 -23.59 6.10
N ILE A 22 11.03 -23.81 7.42
CA ILE A 22 9.85 -23.59 8.22
C ILE A 22 9.22 -22.31 7.69
N SER A 23 8.09 -22.45 7.01
CA SER A 23 7.24 -21.31 6.67
C SER A 23 7.05 -20.56 7.97
N LEU A 24 7.74 -19.46 8.14
CA LEU A 24 7.33 -18.47 9.13
C LEU A 24 5.97 -18.05 8.62
N ASP A 25 4.91 -18.69 9.13
CA ASP A 25 3.50 -18.38 8.84
C ASP A 25 3.31 -16.91 9.16
N GLY A 26 3.70 -16.16 8.14
CA GLY A 26 4.07 -14.81 8.25
C GLY A 26 2.93 -13.98 8.72
N GLY A 27 3.20 -13.18 9.69
CA GLY A 27 2.32 -12.10 10.07
C GLY A 27 1.86 -11.41 8.80
N HIS A 28 0.66 -11.58 8.53
CA HIS A 28 -0.02 -11.11 7.37
C HIS A 28 -0.26 -9.62 7.56
N ASP A 29 0.31 -8.77 6.80
CA ASP A 29 -0.22 -7.42 6.72
C ASP A 29 -1.53 -7.45 5.91
N LEU A 30 -2.28 -6.38 5.95
CA LEU A 30 -3.52 -6.22 5.19
C LEU A 30 -3.34 -6.37 3.68
N ARG A 31 -2.12 -6.34 3.22
CA ARG A 31 -1.72 -6.45 1.83
C ARG A 31 -1.53 -7.90 1.37
N GLY A 32 -1.94 -8.88 2.20
CA GLY A 32 -1.81 -10.30 1.87
C GLY A 32 -0.37 -10.81 1.85
N PHE A 33 0.55 -10.15 2.55
CA PHE A 33 1.95 -10.56 2.63
C PHE A 33 2.07 -11.97 3.22
N GLY A 34 2.65 -12.91 2.50
CA GLY A 34 2.75 -14.30 2.91
C GLY A 34 1.47 -15.11 2.78
N GLU A 35 0.41 -14.57 2.19
CA GLU A 35 -0.82 -15.31 1.93
C GLU A 35 -0.68 -16.15 0.66
N GLU A 36 -0.81 -17.46 0.80
CA GLU A 36 -0.74 -18.39 -0.34
C GLU A 36 -2.10 -18.63 -1.01
N ARG A 37 -3.17 -18.05 -0.47
CA ARG A 37 -4.55 -18.23 -0.95
C ARG A 37 -5.03 -16.97 -1.67
N TYR A 38 -5.87 -17.18 -2.69
CA TYR A 38 -6.63 -16.08 -3.28
C TYR A 38 -7.56 -15.47 -2.24
N SER A 39 -7.65 -14.16 -2.20
CA SER A 39 -8.62 -13.51 -1.33
C SER A 39 -9.28 -12.31 -1.99
N LEU A 40 -10.52 -12.05 -1.60
CA LEU A 40 -11.29 -10.88 -1.98
C LEU A 40 -11.75 -10.17 -0.70
N SER A 41 -11.47 -8.89 -0.61
CA SER A 41 -11.86 -8.06 0.54
C SER A 41 -12.79 -6.96 0.11
N LEU A 42 -13.80 -6.69 0.93
CA LEU A 42 -14.70 -5.56 0.82
C LEU A 42 -14.64 -4.76 2.11
N MET A 43 -14.34 -3.47 2.00
CA MET A 43 -14.24 -2.60 3.15
C MET A 43 -15.04 -1.31 2.93
N ALA A 44 -15.52 -0.74 4.03
CA ALA A 44 -16.07 0.60 4.08
C ALA A 44 -15.13 1.49 4.90
N GLU A 45 -14.87 2.67 4.40
CA GLU A 45 -14.05 3.66 5.08
C GLU A 45 -14.86 4.92 5.33
N TYR A 46 -14.70 5.51 6.50
CA TYR A 46 -15.26 6.80 6.85
C TYR A 46 -14.20 7.66 7.51
N GLY A 47 -14.17 8.93 7.14
CA GLY A 47 -13.18 9.82 7.71
C GLY A 47 -13.45 11.29 7.46
N TYR A 48 -12.49 12.06 7.93
CA TYR A 48 -12.44 13.50 7.75
C TYR A 48 -11.14 13.91 7.07
N ASN A 49 -11.26 14.77 6.09
CA ASN A 49 -10.13 15.39 5.39
C ASN A 49 -10.34 16.90 5.39
N ARG A 50 -9.30 17.66 5.70
CA ARG A 50 -9.37 19.12 5.79
C ARG A 50 -9.84 19.80 4.50
N THR A 51 -9.54 19.21 3.34
CA THR A 51 -9.92 19.75 2.02
C THR A 51 -11.34 19.39 1.63
N TRP A 52 -11.79 18.17 1.94
CA TRP A 52 -13.05 17.62 1.43
C TRP A 52 -14.14 17.48 2.50
N GLY A 53 -13.78 17.68 3.79
CA GLY A 53 -14.67 17.44 4.92
C GLY A 53 -14.85 15.96 5.22
N HIS A 54 -16.06 15.56 5.58
CA HIS A 54 -16.41 14.17 5.85
C HIS A 54 -16.59 13.38 4.55
N MET A 55 -15.99 12.20 4.48
CA MET A 55 -16.04 11.32 3.31
C MET A 55 -16.35 9.89 3.72
N GLY A 56 -17.13 9.21 2.88
CA GLY A 56 -17.33 7.77 2.94
C GLY A 56 -16.79 7.12 1.67
N ASN A 57 -16.09 6.01 1.82
CA ASN A 57 -15.46 5.28 0.72
C ASN A 57 -15.84 3.80 0.78
N VAL A 58 -15.79 3.16 -0.36
CA VAL A 58 -15.91 1.70 -0.50
C VAL A 58 -14.66 1.20 -1.20
N ASP A 59 -14.03 0.19 -0.61
CA ASP A 59 -12.76 -0.37 -1.05
C ASP A 59 -12.92 -1.84 -1.40
N ILE A 60 -12.33 -2.24 -2.50
CA ILE A 60 -12.24 -3.64 -2.94
C ILE A 60 -10.78 -3.99 -3.12
N PHE A 61 -10.34 -5.10 -2.52
CA PHE A 61 -9.00 -5.64 -2.68
C PHE A 61 -9.10 -7.07 -3.18
N ALA A 62 -8.34 -7.40 -4.19
CA ALA A 62 -8.15 -8.77 -4.68
C ALA A 62 -6.68 -9.14 -4.54
N HIS A 63 -6.41 -10.21 -3.81
CA HIS A 63 -5.08 -10.76 -3.63
C HIS A 63 -4.95 -12.07 -4.41
N MET A 64 -3.88 -12.20 -5.19
CA MET A 64 -3.64 -13.32 -6.10
C MET A 64 -2.19 -13.81 -5.98
N PRO A 65 -1.94 -14.97 -5.38
CA PRO A 65 -0.64 -15.63 -5.48
C PRO A 65 -0.46 -16.18 -6.91
N VAL A 66 0.32 -15.48 -7.74
CA VAL A 66 0.51 -15.87 -9.16
C VAL A 66 1.63 -16.89 -9.36
N ALA A 67 2.56 -16.96 -8.42
CA ALA A 67 3.61 -17.98 -8.36
C ALA A 67 4.09 -18.13 -6.91
N LYS A 68 4.86 -19.20 -6.63
CA LYS A 68 5.56 -19.32 -5.35
C LYS A 68 6.42 -18.06 -5.17
N ASN A 69 6.24 -17.33 -4.09
CA ASN A 69 6.97 -16.10 -3.78
C ASN A 69 6.67 -14.91 -4.73
N VAL A 70 5.58 -14.92 -5.48
CA VAL A 70 5.14 -13.77 -6.29
C VAL A 70 3.66 -13.52 -6.09
N GLN A 71 3.32 -12.34 -5.63
CA GLN A 71 1.95 -11.91 -5.33
C GLN A 71 1.55 -10.76 -6.26
N LEU A 72 0.32 -10.76 -6.69
CA LEU A 72 -0.32 -9.70 -7.44
C LEU A 72 -1.54 -9.22 -6.66
N ASP A 73 -1.57 -7.94 -6.32
CA ASP A 73 -2.71 -7.31 -5.67
C ASP A 73 -3.37 -6.33 -6.64
N ALA A 74 -4.69 -6.36 -6.71
CA ALA A 74 -5.48 -5.34 -7.39
C ALA A 74 -6.38 -4.64 -6.38
N ARG A 75 -6.46 -3.32 -6.47
CA ARG A 75 -7.21 -2.50 -5.51
C ARG A 75 -8.07 -1.49 -6.23
N MET A 76 -9.29 -1.28 -5.74
CA MET A 76 -10.20 -0.24 -6.21
C MET A 76 -10.86 0.45 -5.03
N GLN A 77 -10.95 1.78 -5.09
CA GLN A 77 -11.67 2.60 -4.14
C GLN A 77 -12.61 3.54 -4.89
N TYR A 78 -13.82 3.68 -4.39
CA TYR A 78 -14.74 4.74 -4.78
C TYR A 78 -15.09 5.61 -3.57
N GLN A 79 -14.90 6.92 -3.72
CA GLN A 79 -15.14 7.91 -2.67
C GLN A 79 -16.39 8.71 -2.97
N SER A 80 -17.11 9.09 -1.91
CA SER A 80 -18.32 9.92 -1.99
C SER A 80 -18.10 11.29 -2.65
N ALA A 81 -16.85 11.75 -2.74
CA ALA A 81 -16.46 12.96 -3.46
C ALA A 81 -16.33 12.79 -4.99
N ASN A 82 -16.85 11.69 -5.57
CA ASN A 82 -16.67 11.30 -6.97
C ASN A 82 -15.20 11.11 -7.35
N VAL A 83 -14.42 10.50 -6.47
CA VAL A 83 -13.05 10.10 -6.73
C VAL A 83 -13.00 8.59 -6.87
N PHE A 84 -12.37 8.14 -7.93
CA PHE A 84 -12.04 6.74 -8.16
C PHE A 84 -10.53 6.55 -8.09
N THR A 85 -10.08 5.52 -7.39
CA THR A 85 -8.68 5.10 -7.37
C THR A 85 -8.58 3.62 -7.71
N GLY A 86 -7.68 3.26 -8.57
CA GLY A 86 -7.35 1.88 -8.90
C GLY A 86 -5.83 1.69 -8.84
N ALA A 87 -5.38 0.55 -8.31
CA ALA A 87 -3.96 0.23 -8.26
C ALA A 87 -3.72 -1.26 -8.50
N VAL A 88 -2.55 -1.55 -9.06
CA VAL A 88 -2.04 -2.91 -9.23
C VAL A 88 -0.63 -2.95 -8.64
N VAL A 89 -0.38 -3.96 -7.81
CA VAL A 89 0.88 -4.14 -7.10
C VAL A 89 1.42 -5.53 -7.40
N LEU A 90 2.66 -5.61 -7.85
CA LEU A 90 3.40 -6.86 -8.00
C LEU A 90 4.46 -6.94 -6.90
N ARG A 91 4.49 -8.05 -6.16
CA ARG A 91 5.37 -8.23 -5.02
C ARG A 91 6.08 -9.59 -5.07
N PRO A 92 7.28 -9.68 -5.66
CA PRO A 92 8.17 -10.81 -5.47
C PRO A 92 8.79 -10.79 -4.05
N THR A 93 8.94 -11.98 -3.47
CA THR A 93 9.51 -12.18 -2.13
C THR A 93 10.62 -13.22 -2.16
N ILE A 94 11.56 -13.13 -1.23
CA ILE A 94 12.64 -14.09 -1.03
C ILE A 94 12.76 -14.36 0.46
N ASP A 95 12.54 -15.61 0.86
CA ASP A 95 12.73 -16.03 2.24
C ASP A 95 14.22 -16.18 2.56
N LEU A 96 14.66 -15.58 3.64
CA LEU A 96 16.02 -15.62 4.14
C LEU A 96 16.03 -16.23 5.55
N PRO A 97 17.19 -16.73 6.04
CA PRO A 97 17.29 -17.26 7.40
C PRO A 97 16.84 -16.27 8.49
N VAL A 98 16.90 -14.97 8.20
CA VAL A 98 16.47 -13.90 9.11
C VAL A 98 15.47 -13.02 8.36
N GLY A 99 14.21 -13.44 8.35
CA GLY A 99 13.11 -12.67 7.76
C GLY A 99 12.96 -12.85 6.25
N GLN A 100 12.18 -11.97 5.63
CA GLN A 100 11.79 -12.03 4.24
C GLN A 100 12.17 -10.73 3.52
N LEU A 101 12.93 -10.84 2.45
CA LEU A 101 13.19 -9.72 1.53
C LEU A 101 12.06 -9.64 0.50
N PHE A 102 11.61 -8.45 0.17
CA PHE A 102 10.62 -8.23 -0.87
C PHE A 102 10.95 -7.01 -1.73
N ALA A 103 10.49 -7.05 -2.96
CA ALA A 103 10.38 -5.86 -3.80
C ALA A 103 8.90 -5.61 -4.09
N GLU A 104 8.54 -4.36 -4.33
CA GLU A 104 7.17 -3.97 -4.66
C GLU A 104 7.20 -3.01 -5.83
N THR A 105 6.47 -3.35 -6.89
CA THR A 105 6.21 -2.46 -8.03
C THR A 105 4.73 -2.15 -8.05
N GLU A 106 4.38 -0.88 -8.07
CA GLU A 106 3.00 -0.44 -8.05
C GLU A 106 2.71 0.57 -9.15
N VAL A 107 1.56 0.44 -9.77
CA VAL A 107 0.98 1.44 -10.67
C VAL A 107 -0.39 1.81 -10.11
N MET A 108 -0.63 3.10 -9.93
CA MET A 108 -1.87 3.63 -9.38
C MET A 108 -2.42 4.72 -10.29
N TYR A 109 -3.71 4.69 -10.50
CA TYR A 109 -4.48 5.74 -11.15
C TYR A 109 -5.53 6.29 -10.20
N LYS A 110 -5.65 7.62 -10.14
CA LYS A 110 -6.69 8.33 -9.39
C LYS A 110 -7.36 9.35 -10.28
N GLY A 111 -8.68 9.22 -10.43
CA GLY A 111 -9.52 10.15 -11.18
C GLY A 111 -10.40 10.94 -10.25
N VAL A 112 -10.33 12.27 -10.28
CA VAL A 112 -11.23 13.19 -9.59
C VAL A 112 -12.20 13.75 -10.64
N PHE A 113 -13.32 13.07 -10.83
CA PHE A 113 -14.21 13.34 -11.96
C PHE A 113 -14.86 14.73 -11.91
N ARG A 114 -15.10 15.25 -10.70
CA ARG A 114 -15.65 16.60 -10.55
C ARG A 114 -14.71 17.68 -11.09
N ASN A 115 -13.41 17.51 -10.89
CA ASN A 115 -12.41 18.50 -11.27
C ASN A 115 -11.67 18.12 -12.57
N ARG A 116 -12.09 17.03 -13.23
CA ARG A 116 -11.42 16.50 -14.42
C ARG A 116 -9.91 16.37 -14.24
N MET A 117 -9.51 15.91 -13.06
CA MET A 117 -8.11 15.69 -12.71
C MET A 117 -7.80 14.19 -12.79
N HIS A 118 -6.69 13.88 -13.38
CA HIS A 118 -6.13 12.54 -13.49
C HIS A 118 -4.75 12.51 -12.85
N ASP A 119 -4.50 11.55 -11.99
CA ASP A 119 -3.25 11.39 -11.27
C ASP A 119 -2.73 9.96 -11.47
N PHE A 120 -1.55 9.83 -12.07
CA PHE A 120 -0.88 8.55 -12.32
C PHE A 120 0.38 8.48 -11.47
N ASN A 121 0.52 7.41 -10.72
CA ASN A 121 1.69 7.13 -9.92
C ASN A 121 2.29 5.79 -10.31
N ALA A 122 3.62 5.72 -10.38
CA ALA A 122 4.36 4.48 -10.51
C ALA A 122 5.45 4.44 -9.44
N ALA A 123 5.48 3.36 -8.67
CA ALA A 123 6.41 3.20 -7.55
C ALA A 123 7.21 1.92 -7.67
N LEU A 124 8.46 1.98 -7.19
CA LEU A 124 9.34 0.84 -6.99
C LEU A 124 9.98 0.94 -5.61
N SER A 125 9.89 -0.12 -4.83
CA SER A 125 10.49 -0.17 -3.51
C SER A 125 11.03 -1.56 -3.21
N VAL A 126 11.93 -1.62 -2.24
CA VAL A 126 12.44 -2.84 -1.65
C VAL A 126 12.25 -2.77 -0.13
N GLY A 127 12.05 -3.90 0.48
CA GLY A 127 11.86 -3.94 1.92
C GLY A 127 12.33 -5.26 2.51
N TRP A 128 12.49 -5.24 3.82
CA TRP A 128 12.85 -6.39 4.62
C TRP A 128 11.87 -6.52 5.77
N ARG A 129 11.33 -7.70 5.92
CA ARG A 129 10.41 -8.05 6.99
C ARG A 129 11.05 -9.03 7.95
N PHE A 130 11.02 -8.69 9.21
CA PHE A 130 11.36 -9.51 10.36
C PHE A 130 10.07 -9.91 11.10
N ASP A 131 10.19 -10.71 12.14
CA ASP A 131 9.03 -11.15 12.93
C ASP A 131 8.21 -9.99 13.52
N TYR A 132 8.90 -8.94 13.98
CA TYR A 132 8.26 -7.82 14.68
C TYR A 132 8.34 -6.48 13.94
N VAL A 133 9.12 -6.39 12.89
CA VAL A 133 9.38 -5.14 12.19
C VAL A 133 9.47 -5.37 10.69
N SER A 134 8.90 -4.47 9.91
CA SER A 134 9.11 -4.39 8.46
C SER A 134 9.59 -3.00 8.09
N VAL A 135 10.60 -2.94 7.23
CA VAL A 135 11.16 -1.68 6.70
C VAL A 135 11.10 -1.73 5.18
N GLN A 136 10.64 -0.66 4.57
CA GLN A 136 10.56 -0.52 3.12
C GLN A 136 11.08 0.85 2.71
N ILE A 137 11.85 0.90 1.64
CA ILE A 137 12.35 2.14 1.03
C ILE A 137 12.27 2.04 -0.49
N GLY A 138 12.02 3.15 -1.14
CA GLY A 138 11.91 3.19 -2.59
C GLY A 138 11.70 4.59 -3.12
N GLY A 139 11.11 4.66 -4.30
CA GLY A 139 10.74 5.92 -4.91
C GLY A 139 9.49 5.77 -5.78
N PHE A 140 8.83 6.89 -6.02
CA PHE A 140 7.73 6.95 -6.96
C PHE A 140 7.86 8.17 -7.87
N MET A 141 7.29 8.05 -9.04
CA MET A 141 7.03 9.13 -9.97
C MET A 141 5.54 9.42 -10.02
N ARG A 142 5.18 10.67 -10.26
CA ARG A 142 3.80 11.12 -10.35
C ARG A 142 3.60 11.98 -11.56
N VAL A 143 2.50 11.77 -12.28
CA VAL A 143 2.06 12.61 -13.40
C VAL A 143 0.62 13.01 -13.16
N MET A 144 0.38 14.31 -13.04
CA MET A 144 -0.96 14.88 -12.91
C MET A 144 -1.35 15.61 -14.18
N ASP A 145 -2.57 15.35 -14.67
CA ASP A 145 -3.25 16.08 -15.73
C ASP A 145 -4.50 16.73 -15.14
N SER A 146 -4.57 18.05 -15.14
CA SER A 146 -5.72 18.82 -14.69
C SER A 146 -6.33 19.62 -15.82
N TRP A 147 -7.60 19.39 -16.13
CA TRP A 147 -8.34 20.13 -17.14
C TRP A 147 -8.96 21.42 -16.60
N ASP A 148 -9.03 21.56 -15.28
CA ASP A 148 -9.58 22.75 -14.64
C ASP A 148 -8.46 23.72 -14.30
N ARG A 149 -8.31 24.76 -15.14
CA ARG A 149 -7.29 25.81 -15.00
C ARG A 149 -7.45 26.66 -13.73
N SER A 150 -8.52 26.50 -12.98
CA SER A 150 -8.77 27.29 -11.76
C SER A 150 -7.88 26.86 -10.57
N TRP A 151 -7.13 25.78 -10.71
CA TRP A 151 -6.32 25.19 -9.63
C TRP A 151 -4.79 25.31 -9.85
N HIS A 152 -4.25 26.49 -10.02
CA HIS A 152 -2.87 26.85 -9.65
C HIS A 152 -1.73 26.74 -10.63
N SER A 153 -1.84 26.29 -11.84
CA SER A 153 -0.72 26.48 -12.77
C SER A 153 -1.18 26.78 -14.19
N GLU A 154 -0.40 27.55 -14.90
CA GLU A 154 -0.55 27.75 -16.33
C GLU A 154 -0.29 26.43 -17.11
N ASP A 155 0.35 25.46 -16.45
CA ASP A 155 0.69 24.15 -16.99
C ASP A 155 -0.41 23.13 -16.69
N ARG A 156 -0.94 22.53 -17.74
CA ARG A 156 -1.93 21.44 -17.69
C ARG A 156 -1.35 20.17 -17.07
N TYR A 157 -0.07 19.94 -17.24
CA TYR A 157 0.64 18.77 -16.80
C TYR A 157 1.65 19.12 -15.72
N GLU A 158 1.60 18.40 -14.62
CA GLU A 158 2.62 18.45 -13.58
C GLU A 158 3.27 17.06 -13.48
N MET A 159 4.61 17.05 -13.54
CA MET A 159 5.38 15.81 -13.41
C MET A 159 6.34 15.93 -12.24
N GLU A 160 6.20 15.04 -11.28
CA GLU A 160 7.16 14.81 -10.20
C GLU A 160 8.00 13.58 -10.55
N PRO A 161 9.23 13.73 -11.07
CA PRO A 161 9.97 12.60 -11.64
C PRO A 161 10.50 11.63 -10.59
N PHE A 162 10.68 12.08 -9.35
CA PHE A 162 11.14 11.23 -8.26
C PHE A 162 10.72 11.80 -6.90
N ASN A 163 10.10 10.95 -6.09
CA ASN A 163 9.85 11.20 -4.67
C ASN A 163 10.30 9.98 -3.88
N LEU A 164 10.94 10.20 -2.74
CA LEU A 164 11.32 9.14 -1.82
C LEU A 164 10.06 8.47 -1.23
N LEU A 165 10.06 7.15 -1.17
CA LEU A 165 9.04 6.34 -0.54
C LEU A 165 9.65 5.59 0.64
N TYR A 166 8.95 5.58 1.78
CA TYR A 166 9.37 4.85 2.97
C TYR A 166 8.17 4.26 3.72
N ARG A 167 8.42 3.15 4.42
CA ARG A 167 7.51 2.56 5.40
C ARG A 167 8.29 1.87 6.49
N LEU A 168 7.88 2.10 7.72
CA LEU A 168 8.29 1.35 8.90
C LEU A 168 7.01 0.81 9.55
N GLU A 169 6.98 -0.48 9.82
CA GLU A 169 5.85 -1.14 10.46
C GLU A 169 6.32 -2.05 11.59
N VAL A 170 5.62 -2.00 12.72
CA VAL A 170 5.91 -2.79 13.92
C VAL A 170 4.68 -3.65 14.23
N PHE A 171 4.90 -4.95 14.43
CA PHE A 171 3.86 -5.93 14.72
C PHE A 171 3.80 -6.23 16.21
N ALA A 172 2.61 -6.18 16.80
CA ALA A 172 2.42 -6.35 18.25
C ALA A 172 2.67 -7.79 18.74
N ARG A 173 2.45 -8.79 17.87
CA ARG A 173 2.74 -10.20 18.15
C ARG A 173 3.13 -10.92 16.87
N PRO A 174 4.13 -11.81 16.92
CA PRO A 174 4.33 -12.75 15.84
C PRO A 174 3.22 -13.81 15.91
N GLN A 175 2.41 -13.85 14.96
CA GLN A 175 1.76 -14.92 14.21
C GLN A 175 1.06 -16.10 14.89
N THR A 176 0.93 -16.17 16.18
CA THR A 176 0.36 -17.37 16.83
C THR A 176 -1.11 -17.25 17.22
N ASN A 177 -1.71 -16.08 17.08
CA ASN A 177 -3.12 -15.84 17.42
C ASN A 177 -3.89 -15.39 16.17
N ASN A 178 -5.19 -15.72 16.15
CA ASN A 178 -6.11 -15.25 15.12
C ASN A 178 -6.18 -13.70 15.03
N TRP A 179 -5.61 -13.00 15.98
CA TRP A 179 -5.60 -11.54 16.02
C TRP A 179 -4.20 -10.98 15.76
N ASN A 180 -4.08 -10.18 14.71
CA ASN A 180 -2.86 -9.49 14.34
C ASN A 180 -3.09 -7.98 14.37
N ILE A 181 -2.16 -7.26 15.04
CA ILE A 181 -2.19 -5.80 15.16
C ILE A 181 -0.83 -5.28 14.74
N SER A 182 -0.81 -4.21 13.94
CA SER A 182 0.42 -3.49 13.62
C SER A 182 0.23 -1.98 13.64
N LEU A 183 1.34 -1.28 13.87
CA LEU A 183 1.46 0.16 13.77
C LEU A 183 2.46 0.47 12.67
N ALA A 184 2.12 1.38 11.77
CA ALA A 184 3.04 1.77 10.71
C ALA A 184 3.11 3.29 10.55
N VAL A 185 4.26 3.74 10.04
CA VAL A 185 4.46 5.08 9.51
C VAL A 185 4.98 4.98 8.07
N SER A 186 4.36 5.73 7.16
CA SER A 186 4.70 5.70 5.74
C SER A 186 4.27 7.01 5.08
N ASN A 187 4.86 7.36 3.96
CA ASN A 187 4.31 8.38 3.07
C ASN A 187 3.49 7.79 1.92
N LYS A 188 3.15 6.51 2.00
CA LYS A 188 2.30 5.78 1.06
C LYS A 188 1.24 5.02 1.82
N ASP A 189 0.00 5.12 1.36
CA ASP A 189 -1.11 4.22 1.73
C ASP A 189 -1.60 3.43 0.50
N ASP A 190 -2.75 2.80 0.62
CA ASP A 190 -3.35 2.02 -0.48
C ASP A 190 -3.89 2.90 -1.62
N TRP A 191 -4.12 4.19 -1.39
CA TRP A 191 -4.86 5.08 -2.29
C TRP A 191 -4.12 6.35 -2.67
N GLN A 192 -2.95 6.60 -2.09
CA GLN A 192 -2.16 7.78 -2.36
C GLN A 192 -0.68 7.59 -2.01
N MET A 193 0.17 8.28 -2.76
CA MET A 193 1.59 8.43 -2.49
C MET A 193 1.88 9.89 -2.23
N GLU A 194 2.53 10.18 -1.12
CA GLU A 194 2.77 11.55 -0.67
C GLU A 194 4.25 11.86 -0.61
N ARG A 195 4.57 13.14 -0.64
CA ARG A 195 5.95 13.58 -0.46
C ARG A 195 6.49 13.15 0.90
N MET A 196 7.81 12.94 1.00
CA MET A 196 8.45 12.36 2.20
C MET A 196 8.16 13.11 3.51
N TRP A 197 7.84 14.40 3.46
CA TRP A 197 7.52 15.23 4.64
C TRP A 197 6.04 15.21 5.04
N GLN A 198 5.25 14.34 4.44
CA GLN A 198 3.84 14.14 4.76
C GLN A 198 3.59 12.71 5.25
N PRO A 199 4.05 12.37 6.46
CA PRO A 199 3.85 11.02 7.00
C PRO A 199 2.38 10.74 7.31
N MET A 200 2.05 9.48 7.12
CA MET A 200 0.79 8.87 7.53
C MET A 200 1.07 7.81 8.58
N PHE A 201 0.25 7.78 9.61
CA PHE A 201 0.31 6.82 10.69
C PHE A 201 -0.86 5.86 10.55
N PHE A 202 -0.59 4.57 10.73
CA PHE A 202 -1.57 3.51 10.56
C PHE A 202 -1.64 2.67 11.81
N LEU A 203 -2.86 2.27 12.15
CA LEU A 203 -3.16 1.15 13.03
C LEU A 203 -3.89 0.12 12.19
N HIS A 204 -3.31 -1.05 12.01
CA HIS A 204 -3.96 -2.17 11.36
C HIS A 204 -4.33 -3.21 12.38
N SER A 205 -5.56 -3.68 12.32
CA SER A 205 -6.05 -4.76 13.15
C SER A 205 -6.85 -5.74 12.29
N ARG A 206 -6.58 -6.99 12.48
CA ARG A 206 -7.21 -8.04 11.71
C ARG A 206 -7.44 -9.25 12.59
N TYR A 207 -8.59 -9.90 12.40
CA TYR A 207 -9.00 -11.08 13.11
C TYR A 207 -9.44 -12.18 12.14
N ASP A 208 -8.78 -13.35 12.20
CA ASP A 208 -9.16 -14.53 11.43
C ASP A 208 -10.26 -15.27 12.21
N ILE A 209 -11.50 -15.26 11.69
CA ILE A 209 -12.64 -15.96 12.27
C ILE A 209 -12.43 -17.45 12.07
N ASP A 210 -12.08 -17.84 10.86
CA ASP A 210 -11.75 -19.19 10.42
C ASP A 210 -10.73 -19.17 9.28
N GLU A 211 -10.53 -20.29 8.61
CA GLU A 211 -9.59 -20.39 7.47
C GLU A 211 -10.04 -19.62 6.22
N HIS A 212 -11.32 -19.25 6.12
CA HIS A 212 -11.90 -18.54 4.98
C HIS A 212 -12.20 -17.08 5.29
N TRP A 213 -12.68 -16.78 6.48
CA TRP A 213 -13.18 -15.46 6.83
C TRP A 213 -12.23 -14.68 7.73
N ARG A 214 -12.03 -13.42 7.37
CA ARG A 214 -11.22 -12.46 8.11
C ARG A 214 -11.94 -11.13 8.24
N VAL A 215 -11.86 -10.51 9.40
CA VAL A 215 -12.34 -9.15 9.65
C VAL A 215 -11.16 -8.20 9.74
N HIS A 216 -11.33 -7.00 9.22
CA HIS A 216 -10.34 -5.92 9.25
C HIS A 216 -10.90 -4.69 9.96
N LEU A 217 -10.04 -4.02 10.72
CA LEU A 217 -10.29 -2.71 11.30
C LEU A 217 -9.01 -1.90 11.24
N ASP A 218 -9.02 -0.82 10.44
CA ASP A 218 -7.87 0.02 10.20
C ASP A 218 -8.14 1.45 10.60
N GLY A 219 -7.17 2.07 11.25
CA GLY A 219 -7.13 3.50 11.50
C GLY A 219 -5.98 4.16 10.73
N GLN A 220 -6.22 5.32 10.17
CA GLN A 220 -5.21 6.11 9.48
C GLN A 220 -5.28 7.56 9.94
N MET A 221 -4.13 8.18 10.15
CA MET A 221 -3.99 9.60 10.43
C MET A 221 -2.88 10.20 9.58
N LYS A 222 -3.17 11.32 8.93
CA LYS A 222 -2.23 12.07 8.11
C LYS A 222 -1.88 13.40 8.77
N ILE A 223 -0.58 13.67 8.86
CA ILE A 223 -0.02 14.91 9.39
C ILE A 223 0.80 15.57 8.28
N THR A 224 0.61 16.88 8.08
CA THR A 224 1.41 17.67 7.15
C THR A 224 2.38 18.57 7.88
N GLY A 225 3.50 18.92 7.25
CA GLY A 225 4.48 19.87 7.78
C GLY A 225 5.32 19.36 8.96
N MET A 226 5.36 18.07 9.23
CA MET A 226 6.03 17.50 10.39
C MET A 226 7.52 17.84 10.43
N PHE A 227 8.21 17.86 9.30
CA PHE A 227 9.64 18.17 9.23
C PHE A 227 9.95 19.68 9.21
N HIS A 228 8.94 20.52 9.16
CA HIS A 228 9.09 21.98 9.18
C HIS A 228 8.72 22.60 10.52
N LEU A 229 8.65 21.80 11.60
CA LEU A 229 8.23 22.22 12.95
C LEU A 229 6.82 22.85 12.99
N ASN A 230 6.02 22.60 11.97
CA ASN A 230 4.67 23.16 11.83
C ASN A 230 3.66 22.02 11.56
N ALA A 231 3.76 20.98 12.38
CA ALA A 231 2.92 19.80 12.25
C ALA A 231 1.44 20.16 12.36
N THR A 232 0.68 19.86 11.32
CA THR A 232 -0.76 20.15 11.26
C THR A 232 -1.51 18.87 10.92
N PHE A 233 -2.55 18.58 11.71
CA PHE A 233 -3.49 17.50 11.38
C PHE A 233 -4.17 17.80 10.05
N TYR A 234 -4.18 16.81 9.17
CA TYR A 234 -4.76 16.94 7.83
C TYR A 234 -5.97 16.03 7.61
N ALA A 235 -5.87 14.76 7.97
CA ALA A 235 -6.94 13.79 7.78
C ALA A 235 -6.89 12.65 8.79
N ALA A 236 -8.03 12.04 9.07
CA ALA A 236 -8.14 10.76 9.76
C ALA A 236 -9.24 9.92 9.13
N TYR A 237 -8.99 8.62 9.02
CA TYR A 237 -9.91 7.64 8.46
C TYR A 237 -9.99 6.41 9.34
N LEU A 238 -11.17 5.83 9.40
CA LEU A 238 -11.43 4.52 9.99
C LEU A 238 -12.03 3.64 8.90
N ARG A 239 -11.44 2.48 8.70
CA ARG A 239 -11.86 1.49 7.71
C ARG A 239 -12.22 0.19 8.41
N ALA A 240 -13.31 -0.42 8.03
CA ALA A 240 -13.74 -1.73 8.52
C ALA A 240 -14.26 -2.57 7.37
N GLY A 241 -14.06 -3.87 7.45
CA GLY A 241 -14.51 -4.78 6.42
C GLY A 241 -14.16 -6.22 6.67
N PHE A 242 -14.33 -7.03 5.65
CA PHE A 242 -14.06 -8.47 5.71
C PHE A 242 -13.38 -8.95 4.41
N SER A 243 -12.67 -10.06 4.54
CA SER A 243 -12.08 -10.81 3.43
C SER A 243 -12.58 -12.23 3.42
N TYR A 244 -12.75 -12.77 2.23
CA TYR A 244 -12.96 -14.19 1.99
C TYR A 244 -11.73 -14.78 1.27
N ARG A 245 -11.21 -15.88 1.77
CA ARG A 245 -10.07 -16.64 1.23
C ARG A 245 -10.59 -17.93 0.58
N PHE A 246 -10.16 -18.16 -0.64
CA PHE A 246 -10.56 -19.31 -1.45
C PHE A 246 -9.65 -20.50 -1.24
#